data_43b9ab176364655c10be8ac855f7c082
#
_entry.id   43b9ab176364655c10be8ac855f7c082
#
_cell.length_a   1.000
_cell.length_b   1.000
_cell.length_c   1.000
_cell.angle_alpha   90.00
_cell.angle_beta   90.00
_cell.angle_gamma   90.00
#
_symmetry.space_group_name_H-M   'P 1'
#
loop_
_entity.id
_entity.type
_entity.pdbx_description
1 polymer ?
#
loop_
_entity_poly.entity_id
_entity_poly.type
_entity_poly.pdbx_seq_one_letter_code
_entity_poly.pdbx_strand_id
1 'polypeptide(L)'
;MNSVGAITPGVRLHDLPQGTVEERIRMAGELGFSCIQLPSKVLYKSMGINRLGLTRELADHLRAVLDEAGVSVAVFGCYKNLATPDRQQLMDNYAEYEACLNFAKMLGGCPVGTETGRPNVQNAVADDRMTDEALDAFVEGLKYVCGRAEAMDGQILIEPGWNETVNTPERCREVLERVPSSALGVIYDPVSLLHPSVVDEAQEITSRMLYLCGSKVRVLHAKDYEVVNNEDEAGWCDGTGSRLVCHGVGETGRYDFEPVVAWAAAACPGIPCVVENSVPATAAGCLTTLERMSARCEGAHREM
;
A
#
# COMPACT_ATOMS: atom_id res chain seq x y z
N MET A 1 15.17 -18.91 20.07
CA MET A 1 14.92 -18.15 18.85
C MET A 1 13.48 -17.73 18.93
N ASN A 2 13.20 -16.42 19.01
CA ASN A 2 11.81 -15.96 18.92
C ASN A 2 11.26 -16.38 17.56
N SER A 3 10.15 -17.07 17.52
CA SER A 3 9.48 -17.39 16.24
C SER A 3 9.12 -16.08 15.57
N VAL A 4 9.47 -15.94 14.29
CA VAL A 4 8.99 -14.80 13.49
C VAL A 4 7.48 -14.98 13.37
N GLY A 5 6.71 -13.95 13.74
CA GLY A 5 5.25 -13.98 13.62
C GLY A 5 4.79 -14.12 12.16
N ALA A 6 3.53 -14.44 11.93
CA ALA A 6 2.97 -14.54 10.58
C ALA A 6 3.13 -13.22 9.80
N ILE A 7 2.97 -12.10 10.49
CA ILE A 7 3.06 -10.74 9.95
C ILE A 7 3.83 -9.83 10.91
N THR A 8 4.33 -8.69 10.40
CA THR A 8 4.85 -7.56 11.17
C THR A 8 3.83 -6.43 11.14
N PRO A 9 3.07 -6.19 12.22
CA PRO A 9 2.01 -5.18 12.23
C PRO A 9 2.56 -3.77 12.06
N GLY A 10 1.92 -3.00 11.19
CA GLY A 10 2.23 -1.60 10.93
C GLY A 10 0.98 -0.73 10.84
N VAL A 11 1.20 0.58 10.73
CA VAL A 11 0.13 1.55 10.58
C VAL A 11 0.49 2.63 9.56
N ARG A 12 -0.50 3.13 8.85
CA ARG A 12 -0.34 4.28 7.97
C ARG A 12 -0.18 5.55 8.83
N LEU A 13 0.96 6.25 8.71
CA LEU A 13 1.34 7.33 9.63
C LEU A 13 0.29 8.43 9.76
N HIS A 14 -0.46 8.72 8.70
CA HIS A 14 -1.46 9.80 8.72
C HIS A 14 -2.83 9.39 9.29
N ASP A 15 -3.03 8.12 9.63
CA ASP A 15 -4.21 7.64 10.36
C ASP A 15 -4.05 7.82 11.88
N LEU A 16 -2.84 8.11 12.34
CA LEU A 16 -2.56 8.45 13.72
C LEU A 16 -2.98 9.91 14.05
N PRO A 17 -3.11 10.26 15.34
CA PRO A 17 -3.48 11.61 15.78
C PRO A 17 -2.67 12.73 15.13
N GLN A 18 -3.23 13.95 15.14
CA GLN A 18 -2.52 15.13 14.65
C GLN A 18 -1.23 15.34 15.44
N GLY A 19 -0.15 15.73 14.72
CA GLY A 19 1.18 15.94 15.28
C GLY A 19 2.24 16.04 14.20
N THR A 20 3.49 16.27 14.60
CA THR A 20 4.64 16.19 13.70
C THR A 20 4.87 14.76 13.22
N VAL A 21 5.71 14.57 12.23
CA VAL A 21 6.10 13.23 11.75
C VAL A 21 6.76 12.44 12.87
N GLU A 22 7.63 13.08 13.62
CA GLU A 22 8.36 12.47 14.74
C GLU A 22 7.44 12.03 15.88
N GLU A 23 6.47 12.87 16.25
CA GLU A 23 5.46 12.53 17.27
C GLU A 23 4.63 11.33 16.84
N ARG A 24 4.23 11.27 15.57
CA ARG A 24 3.46 10.13 15.05
C ARG A 24 4.28 8.85 14.95
N ILE A 25 5.58 8.94 14.65
CA ILE A 25 6.48 7.77 14.65
C ILE A 25 6.58 7.21 16.09
N ARG A 26 6.81 8.07 17.10
CA ARG A 26 6.86 7.63 18.49
C ARG A 26 5.54 7.02 18.95
N MET A 27 4.43 7.64 18.57
CA MET A 27 3.09 7.13 18.88
C MET A 27 2.83 5.76 18.26
N ALA A 28 3.31 5.49 17.03
CA ALA A 28 3.21 4.16 16.43
C ALA A 28 3.93 3.11 17.30
N GLY A 29 5.14 3.41 17.77
CA GLY A 29 5.89 2.52 18.69
C GLY A 29 5.21 2.37 20.05
N GLU A 30 4.69 3.44 20.64
CA GLU A 30 3.95 3.42 21.91
C GLU A 30 2.68 2.57 21.83
N LEU A 31 2.01 2.57 20.68
CA LEU A 31 0.84 1.72 20.43
C LEU A 31 1.20 0.25 20.18
N GLY A 32 2.49 -0.08 19.96
CA GLY A 32 2.96 -1.43 19.70
C GLY A 32 3.12 -1.80 18.22
N PHE A 33 2.94 -0.86 17.30
CA PHE A 33 3.26 -1.11 15.88
C PHE A 33 4.76 -1.21 15.66
N SER A 34 5.18 -2.16 14.84
CA SER A 34 6.60 -2.41 14.54
C SER A 34 7.06 -1.75 13.23
N CYS A 35 6.12 -1.30 12.40
CA CYS A 35 6.44 -0.58 11.17
C CYS A 35 5.37 0.44 10.79
N ILE A 36 5.74 1.34 9.86
CA ILE A 36 4.84 2.38 9.34
C ILE A 36 4.88 2.44 7.82
N GLN A 37 3.79 2.91 7.23
CA GLN A 37 3.79 3.51 5.89
C GLN A 37 3.99 5.01 6.03
N LEU A 38 5.01 5.55 5.37
CA LEU A 38 5.36 6.96 5.38
C LEU A 38 5.18 7.57 3.97
N PRO A 39 4.05 8.21 3.65
CA PRO A 39 3.88 8.88 2.37
C PRO A 39 4.71 10.15 2.25
N SER A 40 5.38 10.38 1.12
CA SER A 40 6.15 11.60 0.84
C SER A 40 5.31 12.88 1.02
N LYS A 41 4.03 12.84 0.60
CA LYS A 41 3.10 13.96 0.77
C LYS A 41 2.89 14.36 2.24
N VAL A 42 3.02 13.41 3.17
CA VAL A 42 2.91 13.69 4.61
C VAL A 42 4.13 14.46 5.09
N LEU A 43 5.35 14.06 4.69
CA LEU A 43 6.57 14.81 4.94
C LEU A 43 6.50 16.20 4.34
N TYR A 44 6.12 16.32 3.08
CA TYR A 44 6.04 17.60 2.39
C TYR A 44 5.12 18.57 3.10
N LYS A 45 3.93 18.11 3.45
CA LYS A 45 2.95 18.94 4.15
C LYS A 45 3.39 19.30 5.55
N SER A 46 3.93 18.35 6.32
CA SER A 46 4.30 18.54 7.72
C SER A 46 5.51 19.47 7.87
N MET A 47 6.48 19.36 6.96
CA MET A 47 7.76 20.07 7.05
C MET A 47 7.85 21.28 6.10
N GLY A 48 6.84 21.53 5.28
CA GLY A 48 6.86 22.64 4.31
C GLY A 48 7.91 22.49 3.21
N ILE A 49 8.23 21.26 2.82
CA ILE A 49 9.23 20.92 1.82
C ILE A 49 8.62 20.35 0.54
N ASN A 50 9.42 20.13 -0.46
CA ASN A 50 9.14 19.34 -1.66
C ASN A 50 10.22 18.27 -1.84
N ARG A 51 10.27 17.60 -3.01
CA ARG A 51 11.26 16.55 -3.30
C ARG A 51 12.73 16.97 -3.06
N LEU A 52 13.05 18.25 -3.20
CA LEU A 52 14.42 18.75 -2.98
C LEU A 52 14.79 18.80 -1.48
N GLY A 53 13.79 18.79 -0.60
CA GLY A 53 13.98 18.69 0.85
C GLY A 53 14.16 17.26 1.36
N LEU A 54 14.12 16.24 0.50
CA LEU A 54 14.43 14.86 0.85
C LEU A 54 15.95 14.66 0.91
N THR A 55 16.57 15.25 1.94
CA THR A 55 18.02 15.28 2.12
C THR A 55 18.51 14.14 3.02
N ARG A 56 19.83 13.93 3.01
CA ARG A 56 20.48 12.97 3.93
C ARG A 56 20.29 13.36 5.39
N GLU A 57 20.41 14.65 5.70
CA GLU A 57 20.24 15.16 7.06
C GLU A 57 18.82 14.85 7.59
N LEU A 58 17.82 15.04 6.74
CA LEU A 58 16.44 14.67 7.09
C LEU A 58 16.30 13.15 7.28
N ALA A 59 16.89 12.35 6.39
CA ALA A 59 16.85 10.89 6.52
C ALA A 59 17.54 10.40 7.80
N ASP A 60 18.72 10.93 8.12
CA ASP A 60 19.46 10.58 9.33
C ASP A 60 18.70 11.00 10.61
N HIS A 61 18.05 12.17 10.59
CA HIS A 61 17.16 12.61 11.67
C HIS A 61 15.98 11.66 11.87
N LEU A 62 15.25 11.33 10.81
CA LEU A 62 14.08 10.43 10.90
C LEU A 62 14.51 9.02 11.31
N ARG A 63 15.66 8.52 10.85
CA ARG A 63 16.17 7.22 11.28
C ARG A 63 16.43 7.19 12.78
N ALA A 64 17.02 8.24 13.35
CA ALA A 64 17.22 8.30 14.79
C ALA A 64 15.89 8.24 15.57
N VAL A 65 14.83 8.90 15.07
CA VAL A 65 13.50 8.84 15.68
C VAL A 65 12.86 7.46 15.52
N LEU A 66 13.01 6.82 14.35
CA LEU A 66 12.52 5.46 14.09
C LEU A 66 13.21 4.44 15.00
N ASP A 67 14.55 4.54 15.12
CA ASP A 67 15.35 3.66 16.00
C ASP A 67 14.96 3.84 17.48
N GLU A 68 14.76 5.09 17.94
CA GLU A 68 14.29 5.40 19.30
C GLU A 68 12.90 4.79 19.57
N ALA A 69 11.99 4.86 18.59
CA ALA A 69 10.64 4.33 18.71
C ALA A 69 10.56 2.81 18.51
N GLY A 70 11.62 2.15 18.06
CA GLY A 70 11.61 0.73 17.72
C GLY A 70 10.74 0.41 16.49
N VAL A 71 10.59 1.36 15.55
CA VAL A 71 9.69 1.28 14.40
C VAL A 71 10.49 1.36 13.10
N SER A 72 10.15 0.54 12.12
CA SER A 72 10.75 0.60 10.78
C SER A 72 9.79 1.21 9.74
N VAL A 73 10.32 1.60 8.58
CA VAL A 73 9.49 2.02 7.44
C VAL A 73 9.22 0.81 6.55
N ALA A 74 7.99 0.32 6.54
CA ALA A 74 7.55 -0.78 5.68
C ALA A 74 7.50 -0.36 4.20
N VAL A 75 7.05 0.87 3.93
CA VAL A 75 6.97 1.45 2.60
C VAL A 75 7.01 2.98 2.67
N PHE A 76 7.81 3.58 1.79
CA PHE A 76 7.83 5.02 1.56
C PHE A 76 6.94 5.34 0.35
N GLY A 77 5.83 6.03 0.58
CA GLY A 77 4.81 6.23 -0.46
C GLY A 77 5.14 7.37 -1.42
N CYS A 78 5.18 7.09 -2.72
CA CYS A 78 5.30 8.06 -3.81
C CYS A 78 4.13 7.88 -4.78
N TYR A 79 2.98 8.47 -4.44
CA TYR A 79 1.72 8.28 -5.18
C TYR A 79 1.63 9.27 -6.35
N LYS A 80 2.43 9.02 -7.41
CA LYS A 80 2.46 9.81 -8.64
C LYS A 80 2.00 8.96 -9.82
N ASN A 81 1.06 9.49 -10.58
CA ASN A 81 0.43 8.78 -11.69
C ASN A 81 1.41 8.48 -12.83
N LEU A 82 1.71 7.20 -13.05
CA LEU A 82 2.56 6.73 -14.15
C LEU A 82 1.77 6.47 -15.45
N ALA A 83 0.44 6.42 -15.38
CA ALA A 83 -0.43 6.24 -16.55
C ALA A 83 -0.88 7.57 -17.18
N THR A 84 -0.35 8.72 -16.73
CA THR A 84 -0.74 10.02 -17.26
C THR A 84 -0.32 10.18 -18.72
N PRO A 85 -1.21 10.67 -19.62
CA PRO A 85 -0.87 10.99 -20.99
C PRO A 85 -0.09 12.30 -21.13
N ASP A 86 -0.07 13.14 -20.08
CA ASP A 86 0.68 14.39 -20.08
C ASP A 86 2.18 14.11 -19.90
N ARG A 87 2.93 14.32 -21.00
CA ARG A 87 4.36 14.07 -21.02
C ARG A 87 5.15 14.91 -20.01
N GLN A 88 4.76 16.18 -19.81
CA GLN A 88 5.46 17.04 -18.86
C GLN A 88 5.21 16.55 -17.43
N GLN A 89 3.97 16.25 -17.11
CA GLN A 89 3.62 15.67 -15.82
C GLN A 89 4.34 14.35 -15.57
N LEU A 90 4.44 13.50 -16.60
CA LEU A 90 5.16 12.21 -16.48
C LEU A 90 6.65 12.42 -16.16
N MET A 91 7.31 13.39 -16.81
CA MET A 91 8.71 13.72 -16.51
C MET A 91 8.88 14.25 -15.08
N ASP A 92 7.96 15.09 -14.60
CA ASP A 92 7.96 15.59 -13.23
C ASP A 92 7.71 14.45 -12.22
N ASN A 93 6.83 13.50 -12.56
CA ASN A 93 6.59 12.30 -11.77
C ASN A 93 7.84 11.40 -11.68
N TYR A 94 8.57 11.22 -12.78
CA TYR A 94 9.84 10.47 -12.76
C TYR A 94 10.87 11.10 -11.82
N ALA A 95 11.01 12.43 -11.86
CA ALA A 95 11.91 13.13 -10.92
C ALA A 95 11.49 12.98 -9.47
N GLU A 96 10.19 12.87 -9.21
CA GLU A 96 9.64 12.59 -7.87
C GLU A 96 10.00 11.16 -7.40
N TYR A 97 9.82 10.13 -8.28
CA TYR A 97 10.22 8.75 -7.97
C TYR A 97 11.72 8.63 -7.71
N GLU A 98 12.56 9.29 -8.50
CA GLU A 98 14.02 9.27 -8.28
C GLU A 98 14.40 9.87 -6.92
N ALA A 99 13.78 10.99 -6.53
CA ALA A 99 13.99 11.59 -5.22
C ALA A 99 13.52 10.69 -4.09
N CYS A 100 12.33 10.07 -4.25
CA CYS A 100 11.79 9.12 -3.27
C CYS A 100 12.65 7.85 -3.14
N LEU A 101 13.16 7.28 -4.23
CA LEU A 101 14.06 6.12 -4.20
C LEU A 101 15.37 6.44 -3.48
N ASN A 102 15.97 7.59 -3.78
CA ASN A 102 17.18 8.04 -3.08
C ASN A 102 16.92 8.21 -1.57
N PHE A 103 15.81 8.82 -1.21
CA PHE A 103 15.45 9.05 0.19
C PHE A 103 15.12 7.74 0.92
N ALA A 104 14.36 6.84 0.30
CA ALA A 104 14.06 5.53 0.84
C ALA A 104 15.33 4.70 1.12
N LYS A 105 16.32 4.77 0.22
CA LYS A 105 17.65 4.17 0.45
C LYS A 105 18.33 4.77 1.68
N MET A 106 18.28 6.09 1.85
CA MET A 106 18.85 6.78 3.02
C MET A 106 18.07 6.48 4.30
N LEU A 107 16.77 6.19 4.24
CA LEU A 107 15.94 5.79 5.38
C LEU A 107 16.17 4.34 5.86
N GLY A 108 17.06 3.58 5.24
CA GLY A 108 17.36 2.20 5.63
C GLY A 108 17.02 1.17 4.54
N GLY A 109 16.73 1.64 3.32
CA GLY A 109 16.48 0.76 2.15
C GLY A 109 15.05 0.24 2.07
N CYS A 110 14.07 0.98 2.59
CA CYS A 110 12.66 0.60 2.43
C CYS A 110 12.22 0.72 0.97
N PRO A 111 11.22 -0.08 0.53
CA PRO A 111 10.66 0.04 -0.80
C PRO A 111 9.87 1.35 -0.99
N VAL A 112 9.76 1.80 -2.25
CA VAL A 112 8.88 2.91 -2.63
C VAL A 112 7.58 2.34 -3.17
N GLY A 113 6.47 2.72 -2.54
CA GLY A 113 5.12 2.28 -2.91
C GLY A 113 4.37 3.30 -3.76
N THR A 114 3.53 2.80 -4.68
CA THR A 114 2.66 3.62 -5.52
C THR A 114 1.38 2.90 -5.92
N GLU A 115 0.30 3.64 -6.06
CA GLU A 115 -0.88 3.23 -6.82
C GLU A 115 -0.54 3.13 -8.31
N THR A 116 -1.40 2.49 -9.09
CA THR A 116 -1.15 2.27 -10.53
C THR A 116 -1.65 3.40 -11.43
N GLY A 117 -2.45 4.32 -10.88
CA GLY A 117 -2.92 5.50 -11.57
C GLY A 117 -3.93 5.20 -12.68
N ARG A 118 -4.28 6.25 -13.43
CA ARG A 118 -5.21 6.17 -14.56
C ARG A 118 -5.00 7.37 -15.49
N PRO A 119 -5.33 7.25 -16.79
CA PRO A 119 -5.11 8.34 -17.76
C PRO A 119 -5.86 9.62 -17.41
N ASN A 120 -7.12 9.51 -16.99
CA ASN A 120 -7.98 10.65 -16.68
C ASN A 120 -8.38 10.67 -15.20
N VAL A 121 -7.54 11.28 -14.37
CA VAL A 121 -7.79 11.41 -12.92
C VAL A 121 -8.92 12.37 -12.56
N GLN A 122 -9.35 13.24 -13.48
CA GLN A 122 -10.41 14.23 -13.24
C GLN A 122 -11.81 13.68 -13.50
N ASN A 123 -11.91 12.60 -14.29
CA ASN A 123 -13.18 11.96 -14.61
C ASN A 123 -13.28 10.58 -13.96
N ALA A 124 -13.83 10.53 -12.75
CA ALA A 124 -13.96 9.30 -11.98
C ALA A 124 -14.86 8.23 -12.66
N VAL A 125 -15.69 8.63 -13.63
CA VAL A 125 -16.65 7.76 -14.32
C VAL A 125 -16.13 7.28 -15.68
N ALA A 126 -14.99 7.79 -16.16
CA ALA A 126 -14.42 7.36 -17.43
C ALA A 126 -13.82 5.96 -17.31
N ASP A 127 -14.26 5.05 -18.18
CA ASP A 127 -13.72 3.69 -18.26
C ASP A 127 -12.34 3.61 -18.96
N ASP A 128 -11.68 4.76 -19.19
CA ASP A 128 -10.38 4.83 -19.84
C ASP A 128 -9.27 4.08 -19.09
N ARG A 129 -9.41 3.89 -17.76
CA ARG A 129 -8.51 3.05 -16.95
C ARG A 129 -8.51 1.58 -17.35
N MET A 130 -9.61 1.11 -17.95
CA MET A 130 -9.81 -0.30 -18.34
C MET A 130 -9.22 -0.62 -19.71
N THR A 131 -8.73 0.38 -20.45
CA THR A 131 -8.21 0.19 -21.80
C THR A 131 -6.80 -0.41 -21.81
N ASP A 132 -6.43 -1.02 -22.92
CA ASP A 132 -5.07 -1.55 -23.11
C ASP A 132 -4.06 -0.40 -23.26
N GLU A 133 -4.49 0.73 -23.84
CA GLU A 133 -3.67 1.94 -23.96
C GLU A 133 -3.29 2.53 -22.60
N ALA A 134 -4.22 2.50 -21.62
CA ALA A 134 -3.94 2.90 -20.25
C ALA A 134 -2.90 1.98 -19.60
N LEU A 135 -3.06 0.66 -19.80
CA LEU A 135 -2.11 -0.33 -19.30
C LEU A 135 -0.74 -0.18 -19.95
N ASP A 136 -0.70 0.06 -21.27
CA ASP A 136 0.56 0.30 -22.01
C ASP A 136 1.29 1.53 -21.48
N ALA A 137 0.58 2.64 -21.27
CA ALA A 137 1.14 3.86 -20.69
C ALA A 137 1.71 3.63 -19.28
N PHE A 138 0.95 2.92 -18.43
CA PHE A 138 1.40 2.56 -17.09
C PHE A 138 2.66 1.67 -17.13
N VAL A 139 2.66 0.63 -17.95
CA VAL A 139 3.79 -0.29 -18.10
C VAL A 139 5.05 0.42 -18.56
N GLU A 140 4.96 1.34 -19.51
CA GLU A 140 6.12 2.14 -19.97
C GLU A 140 6.66 3.05 -18.85
N GLY A 141 5.75 3.72 -18.11
CA GLY A 141 6.13 4.51 -16.94
C GLY A 141 6.79 3.66 -15.85
N LEU A 142 6.23 2.48 -15.59
CA LEU A 142 6.74 1.54 -14.58
C LEU A 142 8.12 0.97 -14.97
N LYS A 143 8.36 0.64 -16.24
CA LYS A 143 9.68 0.21 -16.73
C LYS A 143 10.77 1.23 -16.41
N TYR A 144 10.46 2.51 -16.63
CA TYR A 144 11.40 3.59 -16.33
C TYR A 144 11.75 3.61 -14.83
N VAL A 145 10.75 3.68 -13.95
CA VAL A 145 11.00 3.78 -12.50
C VAL A 145 11.62 2.50 -11.93
N CYS A 146 11.28 1.32 -12.45
CA CYS A 146 11.95 0.07 -12.07
C CYS A 146 13.42 0.06 -12.48
N GLY A 147 13.75 0.51 -13.68
CA GLY A 147 15.15 0.64 -14.11
C GLY A 147 15.95 1.61 -13.25
N ARG A 148 15.32 2.70 -12.76
CA ARG A 148 15.95 3.62 -11.79
C ARG A 148 16.13 2.94 -10.42
N ALA A 149 15.12 2.18 -9.97
CA ALA A 149 15.20 1.43 -8.72
C ALA A 149 16.33 0.38 -8.75
N GLU A 150 16.45 -0.40 -9.83
CA GLU A 150 17.56 -1.36 -10.00
C GLU A 150 18.93 -0.68 -9.94
N ALA A 151 19.09 0.45 -10.64
CA ALA A 151 20.34 1.22 -10.63
C ALA A 151 20.72 1.76 -9.23
N MET A 152 19.75 1.89 -8.33
CA MET A 152 19.90 2.40 -6.97
C MET A 152 19.88 1.28 -5.90
N ASP A 153 19.73 0.02 -6.30
CA ASP A 153 19.53 -1.12 -5.39
C ASP A 153 18.29 -0.88 -4.49
N GLY A 154 17.23 -0.36 -5.08
CA GLY A 154 15.94 -0.06 -4.46
C GLY A 154 14.83 -0.95 -4.98
N GLN A 155 13.61 -0.71 -4.50
CA GLN A 155 12.41 -1.44 -4.92
C GLN A 155 11.25 -0.49 -5.16
N ILE A 156 10.41 -0.84 -6.15
CA ILE A 156 9.10 -0.24 -6.42
C ILE A 156 8.03 -1.28 -6.13
N LEU A 157 7.04 -0.91 -5.33
CA LEU A 157 5.87 -1.74 -5.07
C LEU A 157 4.64 -1.06 -5.66
N ILE A 158 3.94 -1.75 -6.54
CA ILE A 158 2.66 -1.29 -7.08
C ILE A 158 1.52 -1.78 -6.19
N GLU A 159 0.52 -0.94 -5.99
CA GLU A 159 -0.72 -1.26 -5.28
C GLU A 159 -1.86 -1.28 -6.30
N PRO A 160 -2.33 -2.46 -6.72
CA PRO A 160 -3.52 -2.59 -7.57
C PRO A 160 -4.78 -2.12 -6.85
N GLY A 161 -5.68 -1.50 -7.59
CA GLY A 161 -6.94 -1.03 -7.03
C GLY A 161 -8.04 -0.92 -8.07
N TRP A 162 -9.30 -1.16 -7.66
CA TRP A 162 -10.45 -1.16 -8.55
C TRP A 162 -10.56 0.09 -9.44
N ASN A 163 -10.28 1.26 -8.87
CA ASN A 163 -10.36 2.53 -9.57
C ASN A 163 -9.10 2.89 -10.37
N GLU A 164 -8.15 1.98 -10.45
CA GLU A 164 -6.84 2.17 -11.04
C GLU A 164 -6.70 1.41 -12.38
N THR A 165 -5.62 1.67 -13.10
CA THR A 165 -5.31 0.97 -14.35
C THR A 165 -5.08 -0.52 -14.14
N VAL A 166 -4.48 -0.91 -12.99
CA VAL A 166 -4.32 -2.31 -12.59
C VAL A 166 -5.38 -2.65 -11.55
N ASN A 167 -6.52 -3.13 -12.01
CA ASN A 167 -7.75 -3.28 -11.23
C ASN A 167 -8.24 -4.71 -11.06
N THR A 168 -7.51 -5.69 -11.58
CA THR A 168 -7.79 -7.12 -11.38
C THR A 168 -6.50 -7.89 -11.11
N PRO A 169 -6.59 -9.08 -10.50
CA PRO A 169 -5.45 -9.98 -10.35
C PRO A 169 -4.75 -10.31 -11.66
N GLU A 170 -5.51 -10.49 -12.74
CA GLU A 170 -5.01 -10.82 -14.07
C GLU A 170 -4.19 -9.66 -14.66
N ARG A 171 -4.69 -8.42 -14.56
CA ARG A 171 -3.94 -7.24 -15.02
C ARG A 171 -2.68 -7.02 -14.17
N CYS A 172 -2.73 -7.30 -12.87
CA CYS A 172 -1.54 -7.28 -12.03
C CYS A 172 -0.51 -8.30 -12.51
N ARG A 173 -0.93 -9.54 -12.79
CA ARG A 173 -0.06 -10.58 -13.33
C ARG A 173 0.54 -10.17 -14.68
N GLU A 174 -0.26 -9.63 -15.58
CA GLU A 174 0.19 -9.12 -16.88
C GLU A 174 1.29 -8.05 -16.72
N VAL A 175 1.10 -7.08 -15.82
CA VAL A 175 2.10 -6.04 -15.53
C VAL A 175 3.40 -6.67 -15.04
N LEU A 176 3.34 -7.63 -14.12
CA LEU A 176 4.52 -8.33 -13.59
C LEU A 176 5.28 -9.09 -14.69
N GLU A 177 4.58 -9.63 -15.69
CA GLU A 177 5.18 -10.32 -16.85
C GLU A 177 5.79 -9.34 -17.85
N ARG A 178 5.11 -8.20 -18.08
CA ARG A 178 5.58 -7.17 -19.02
C ARG A 178 6.73 -6.31 -18.47
N VAL A 179 6.90 -6.29 -17.15
CA VAL A 179 7.98 -5.59 -16.43
C VAL A 179 8.75 -6.60 -15.57
N PRO A 180 9.59 -7.47 -16.19
CA PRO A 180 10.29 -8.53 -15.46
C PRO A 180 11.50 -7.99 -14.68
N SER A 181 11.25 -7.00 -13.80
CA SER A 181 12.27 -6.37 -12.96
C SER A 181 12.42 -7.07 -11.63
N SER A 182 13.65 -7.22 -11.16
CA SER A 182 13.94 -7.68 -9.80
C SER A 182 13.54 -6.66 -8.73
N ALA A 183 13.49 -5.38 -9.11
CA ALA A 183 13.08 -4.28 -8.25
C ALA A 183 11.55 -4.15 -8.12
N LEU A 184 10.75 -4.87 -8.93
CA LEU A 184 9.30 -4.78 -8.91
C LEU A 184 8.68 -5.78 -7.93
N GLY A 185 7.83 -5.26 -7.04
CA GLY A 185 6.96 -6.02 -6.15
C GLY A 185 5.57 -5.44 -6.07
N VAL A 186 4.78 -5.97 -5.15
CA VAL A 186 3.36 -5.63 -4.97
C VAL A 186 3.10 -5.27 -3.51
N ILE A 187 2.34 -4.21 -3.29
CA ILE A 187 1.56 -3.99 -2.08
C ILE A 187 0.21 -4.65 -2.34
N TYR A 188 -0.17 -5.58 -1.49
CA TYR A 188 -1.46 -6.23 -1.63
C TYR A 188 -2.45 -5.71 -0.60
N ASP A 189 -3.45 -4.99 -1.09
CA ASP A 189 -4.63 -4.57 -0.36
C ASP A 189 -5.86 -5.27 -0.97
N PRO A 190 -6.44 -6.25 -0.28
CA PRO A 190 -7.58 -6.98 -0.83
C PRO A 190 -8.82 -6.10 -1.01
N VAL A 191 -9.03 -5.11 -0.14
CA VAL A 191 -10.21 -4.24 -0.20
C VAL A 191 -10.07 -3.20 -1.32
N SER A 192 -8.85 -2.77 -1.64
CA SER A 192 -8.61 -1.85 -2.77
C SER A 192 -9.03 -2.44 -4.13
N LEU A 193 -9.07 -3.76 -4.26
CA LEU A 193 -9.56 -4.45 -5.47
C LEU A 193 -11.08 -4.65 -5.49
N LEU A 194 -11.79 -4.24 -4.43
CA LEU A 194 -13.23 -4.42 -4.34
C LEU A 194 -14.01 -3.20 -4.83
N HIS A 195 -15.22 -3.49 -5.27
CA HIS A 195 -16.25 -2.55 -5.66
C HIS A 195 -17.60 -3.13 -5.23
N PRO A 196 -18.65 -2.34 -4.99
CA PRO A 196 -19.97 -2.87 -4.61
C PRO A 196 -20.50 -4.00 -5.50
N SER A 197 -20.15 -3.99 -6.78
CA SER A 197 -20.59 -5.04 -7.73
C SER A 197 -19.87 -6.39 -7.59
N VAL A 198 -18.77 -6.47 -6.84
CA VAL A 198 -17.94 -7.68 -6.72
C VAL A 198 -17.62 -8.05 -5.26
N VAL A 199 -18.26 -7.40 -4.28
CA VAL A 199 -17.99 -7.67 -2.85
C VAL A 199 -18.31 -9.11 -2.44
N ASP A 200 -19.28 -9.75 -3.10
CA ASP A 200 -19.63 -11.15 -2.85
C ASP A 200 -18.54 -12.13 -3.34
N GLU A 201 -17.66 -11.67 -4.24
CA GLU A 201 -16.52 -12.43 -4.78
C GLU A 201 -15.20 -12.12 -4.06
N ALA A 202 -15.22 -11.35 -2.96
CA ALA A 202 -14.02 -10.83 -2.29
C ALA A 202 -12.98 -11.90 -1.95
N GLN A 203 -13.41 -13.06 -1.45
CA GLN A 203 -12.49 -14.16 -1.10
C GLN A 203 -11.96 -14.91 -2.34
N GLU A 204 -12.73 -14.95 -3.43
CA GLU A 204 -12.28 -15.51 -4.70
C GLU A 204 -11.21 -14.60 -5.33
N ILE A 205 -11.48 -13.28 -5.39
CA ILE A 205 -10.51 -12.28 -5.85
C ILE A 205 -9.21 -12.36 -5.03
N THR A 206 -9.32 -12.51 -3.70
CA THR A 206 -8.17 -12.69 -2.80
C THR A 206 -7.36 -13.94 -3.15
N SER A 207 -8.03 -15.08 -3.24
CA SER A 207 -7.38 -16.34 -3.58
C SER A 207 -6.68 -16.27 -4.95
N ARG A 208 -7.35 -15.64 -5.92
CA ARG A 208 -6.84 -15.43 -7.27
C ARG A 208 -5.60 -14.52 -7.28
N MET A 209 -5.65 -13.40 -6.54
CA MET A 209 -4.52 -12.48 -6.44
C MET A 209 -3.30 -13.15 -5.81
N LEU A 210 -3.48 -13.86 -4.71
CA LEU A 210 -2.39 -14.56 -4.03
C LEU A 210 -1.81 -15.70 -4.87
N TYR A 211 -2.64 -16.41 -5.63
CA TYR A 211 -2.19 -17.44 -6.57
C TYR A 211 -1.35 -16.84 -7.72
N LEU A 212 -1.83 -15.77 -8.34
CA LEU A 212 -1.18 -15.18 -9.53
C LEU A 212 0.04 -14.32 -9.19
N CYS A 213 -0.02 -13.56 -8.11
CA CYS A 213 0.93 -12.48 -7.79
C CYS A 213 1.63 -12.66 -6.44
N GLY A 214 1.26 -13.64 -5.62
CA GLY A 214 1.74 -13.78 -4.24
C GLY A 214 3.25 -13.80 -4.10
N SER A 215 3.98 -14.43 -5.02
CA SER A 215 5.46 -14.46 -5.01
C SER A 215 6.12 -13.06 -5.12
N LYS A 216 5.36 -12.05 -5.55
CA LYS A 216 5.80 -10.66 -5.69
C LYS A 216 5.27 -9.73 -4.59
N VAL A 217 4.37 -10.21 -3.73
CA VAL A 217 3.87 -9.42 -2.59
C VAL A 217 5.01 -9.20 -1.59
N ARG A 218 5.17 -7.96 -1.14
CA ARG A 218 6.20 -7.52 -0.18
C ARG A 218 5.62 -6.78 1.02
N VAL A 219 4.44 -6.21 0.87
CA VAL A 219 3.71 -5.50 1.93
C VAL A 219 2.23 -5.85 1.78
N LEU A 220 1.56 -6.04 2.89
CA LEU A 220 0.11 -6.18 2.99
C LEU A 220 -0.48 -4.86 3.51
N HIS A 221 -1.60 -4.44 2.96
CA HIS A 221 -2.46 -3.44 3.58
C HIS A 221 -3.70 -4.12 4.14
N ALA A 222 -4.02 -3.79 5.38
CA ALA A 222 -5.13 -4.40 6.12
C ALA A 222 -6.18 -3.35 6.40
N LYS A 223 -7.34 -3.49 5.76
CA LYS A 223 -8.53 -2.68 6.01
C LYS A 223 -9.80 -3.48 5.89
N ASP A 224 -10.89 -2.86 6.27
CA ASP A 224 -12.25 -3.37 6.19
C ASP A 224 -13.10 -2.40 5.38
N TYR A 225 -14.35 -2.70 5.15
CA TYR A 225 -15.24 -1.83 4.38
C TYR A 225 -16.67 -1.91 4.85
N GLU A 226 -17.44 -0.90 4.48
CA GLU A 226 -18.89 -0.85 4.55
C GLU A 226 -19.44 -0.50 3.17
N VAL A 227 -20.54 -1.15 2.76
CA VAL A 227 -21.28 -0.78 1.54
C VAL A 227 -22.34 0.24 1.95
N VAL A 228 -22.25 1.44 1.44
CA VAL A 228 -23.23 2.50 1.67
C VAL A 228 -23.96 2.85 0.37
N ASN A 229 -25.28 2.95 0.47
CA ASN A 229 -26.10 3.44 -0.64
C ASN A 229 -26.09 4.96 -0.63
N ASN A 230 -25.85 5.55 -1.77
CA ASN A 230 -25.74 6.99 -1.91
C ASN A 230 -26.49 7.43 -3.16
N GLU A 231 -27.78 7.70 -3.00
CA GLU A 231 -28.64 8.12 -4.11
C GLU A 231 -28.31 9.54 -4.60
N ASP A 232 -27.62 10.36 -3.79
CA ASP A 232 -27.45 11.79 -4.03
C ASP A 232 -26.03 12.24 -4.42
N GLU A 233 -25.01 11.38 -4.36
CA GLU A 233 -23.64 11.76 -4.69
C GLU A 233 -23.18 11.18 -6.03
N ALA A 234 -22.97 12.07 -7.00
CA ALA A 234 -22.43 11.77 -8.34
C ALA A 234 -20.93 11.41 -8.35
N GLY A 235 -20.31 11.14 -7.20
CA GLY A 235 -18.90 10.81 -7.07
C GLY A 235 -18.68 9.34 -6.70
N TRP A 236 -17.93 8.61 -7.49
CA TRP A 236 -17.56 7.21 -7.26
C TRP A 236 -18.67 6.18 -7.47
N CYS A 237 -19.83 6.58 -7.94
CA CYS A 237 -20.90 5.66 -8.33
C CYS A 237 -20.70 5.28 -9.80
N ASP A 238 -20.45 4.03 -10.05
CA ASP A 238 -20.45 3.42 -11.39
C ASP A 238 -21.87 3.23 -11.96
N GLY A 239 -22.83 3.98 -11.45
CA GLY A 239 -24.24 3.85 -11.78
C GLY A 239 -25.01 2.86 -10.89
N THR A 240 -24.36 2.22 -9.91
CA THR A 240 -25.02 1.30 -8.97
C THR A 240 -25.71 2.02 -7.81
N GLY A 241 -25.44 3.31 -7.57
CA GLY A 241 -25.93 4.05 -6.42
C GLY A 241 -25.31 3.62 -5.10
N SER A 242 -24.21 2.86 -5.12
CA SER A 242 -23.51 2.35 -3.94
C SER A 242 -22.03 2.65 -4.01
N ARG A 243 -21.36 2.75 -2.86
CA ARG A 243 -19.91 2.88 -2.75
C ARG A 243 -19.37 2.08 -1.59
N LEU A 244 -18.08 1.78 -1.60
CA LEU A 244 -17.37 1.28 -0.43
C LEU A 244 -16.83 2.46 0.41
N VAL A 245 -17.08 2.42 1.70
CA VAL A 245 -16.42 3.24 2.70
C VAL A 245 -15.41 2.35 3.42
N CYS A 246 -14.13 2.75 3.38
CA CYS A 246 -13.06 1.96 4.00
C CYS A 246 -12.93 2.29 5.49
N HIS A 247 -12.63 1.25 6.27
CA HIS A 247 -12.43 1.27 7.71
C HIS A 247 -11.15 0.51 8.08
N GLY A 248 -10.67 0.65 9.30
CA GLY A 248 -9.58 -0.18 9.80
C GLY A 248 -9.99 -1.65 9.91
N VAL A 249 -9.02 -2.54 9.78
CA VAL A 249 -9.24 -3.99 9.79
C VAL A 249 -10.00 -4.45 11.03
N GLY A 250 -11.08 -5.19 10.82
CA GLY A 250 -11.95 -5.75 11.85
C GLY A 250 -12.96 -4.77 12.46
N GLU A 251 -13.07 -3.53 11.95
CA GLU A 251 -14.04 -2.55 12.46
C GLU A 251 -15.48 -2.88 12.04
N THR A 252 -15.67 -3.40 10.84
CA THR A 252 -17.00 -3.76 10.33
C THR A 252 -17.25 -5.26 10.29
N GLY A 253 -16.19 -6.06 10.21
CA GLY A 253 -16.25 -7.51 10.04
C GLY A 253 -16.80 -7.94 8.68
N ARG A 254 -16.77 -7.07 7.68
CA ARG A 254 -17.22 -7.38 6.31
C ARG A 254 -16.18 -8.13 5.51
N TYR A 255 -14.90 -7.79 5.69
CA TYR A 255 -13.81 -8.50 5.03
C TYR A 255 -13.14 -9.48 5.99
N ASP A 256 -13.13 -10.76 5.62
CA ASP A 256 -12.35 -11.77 6.35
C ASP A 256 -10.88 -11.70 5.89
N PHE A 257 -10.03 -11.16 6.75
CA PHE A 257 -8.59 -11.00 6.49
C PHE A 257 -7.76 -12.22 6.95
N GLU A 258 -8.34 -13.19 7.67
CA GLU A 258 -7.62 -14.37 8.17
C GLU A 258 -6.95 -15.20 7.06
N PRO A 259 -7.59 -15.44 5.86
CA PRO A 259 -6.93 -16.16 4.78
C PRO A 259 -5.65 -15.49 4.26
N VAL A 260 -5.58 -14.15 4.28
CA VAL A 260 -4.39 -13.39 3.88
C VAL A 260 -3.26 -13.59 4.90
N VAL A 261 -3.58 -13.55 6.20
CA VAL A 261 -2.61 -13.80 7.28
C VAL A 261 -2.12 -15.25 7.25
N ALA A 262 -3.01 -16.21 7.00
CA ALA A 262 -2.65 -17.62 6.86
C ALA A 262 -1.70 -17.85 5.66
N TRP A 263 -1.99 -17.21 4.53
CA TRP A 263 -1.08 -17.22 3.39
C TRP A 263 0.29 -16.61 3.76
N ALA A 264 0.31 -15.47 4.44
CA ALA A 264 1.53 -14.82 4.88
C ALA A 264 2.38 -15.72 5.79
N ALA A 265 1.76 -16.39 6.75
CA ALA A 265 2.43 -17.35 7.63
C ALA A 265 3.13 -18.48 6.86
N ALA A 266 2.51 -18.95 5.78
CA ALA A 266 3.04 -20.07 4.98
C ALA A 266 4.08 -19.62 3.93
N ALA A 267 3.86 -18.46 3.28
CA ALA A 267 4.64 -18.05 2.11
C ALA A 267 5.74 -17.02 2.41
N CYS A 268 5.51 -16.13 3.38
CA CYS A 268 6.40 -15.00 3.69
C CYS A 268 6.25 -14.53 5.15
N PRO A 269 6.57 -15.40 6.14
CA PRO A 269 6.40 -15.06 7.55
C PRO A 269 7.18 -13.78 7.91
N GLY A 270 6.54 -12.92 8.70
CA GLY A 270 7.10 -11.63 9.08
C GLY A 270 6.90 -10.50 8.04
N ILE A 271 6.12 -10.74 6.99
CA ILE A 271 5.82 -9.70 6.01
C ILE A 271 5.16 -8.48 6.70
N PRO A 272 5.55 -7.22 6.36
CA PRO A 272 4.87 -6.04 6.86
C PRO A 272 3.38 -6.05 6.49
N CYS A 273 2.52 -5.78 7.48
CA CYS A 273 1.07 -5.69 7.32
C CYS A 273 0.59 -4.38 7.92
N VAL A 274 0.33 -3.39 7.07
CA VAL A 274 0.03 -2.01 7.45
C VAL A 274 -1.48 -1.83 7.56
N VAL A 275 -1.95 -1.41 8.74
CA VAL A 275 -3.34 -0.98 8.94
C VAL A 275 -3.57 0.31 8.17
N GLU A 276 -4.62 0.33 7.38
CA GLU A 276 -5.11 1.51 6.65
C GLU A 276 -6.54 1.88 7.04
N ASN A 277 -6.87 3.14 6.87
CA ASN A 277 -8.21 3.70 7.12
C ASN A 277 -8.71 3.51 8.57
N SER A 278 -7.81 3.21 9.51
CA SER A 278 -8.11 3.39 10.92
C SER A 278 -8.20 4.88 11.27
N VAL A 279 -8.87 5.17 12.36
CA VAL A 279 -8.82 6.49 12.99
C VAL A 279 -8.03 6.41 14.30
N PRO A 280 -7.58 7.53 14.87
CA PRO A 280 -6.81 7.49 16.13
C PRO A 280 -7.44 6.67 17.24
N ALA A 281 -8.76 6.64 17.31
CA ALA A 281 -9.50 5.90 18.35
C ALA A 281 -9.52 4.39 18.12
N THR A 282 -9.32 3.92 16.88
CA THR A 282 -9.47 2.50 16.50
C THR A 282 -8.15 1.81 16.19
N ALA A 283 -7.06 2.55 15.99
CA ALA A 283 -5.76 2.00 15.61
C ALA A 283 -5.27 0.87 16.54
N ALA A 284 -5.40 1.01 17.86
CA ALA A 284 -5.03 -0.03 18.82
C ALA A 284 -5.91 -1.28 18.72
N GLY A 285 -7.20 -1.12 18.40
CA GLY A 285 -8.12 -2.23 18.14
C GLY A 285 -7.77 -3.01 16.89
N CYS A 286 -7.38 -2.31 15.82
CA CYS A 286 -6.90 -2.91 14.58
C CYS A 286 -5.60 -3.73 14.82
N LEU A 287 -4.65 -3.18 15.59
CA LEU A 287 -3.45 -3.92 16.00
C LEU A 287 -3.79 -5.21 16.72
N THR A 288 -4.64 -5.14 17.77
CA THR A 288 -5.10 -6.31 18.52
C THR A 288 -5.75 -7.36 17.60
N THR A 289 -6.49 -6.91 16.60
CA THR A 289 -7.12 -7.80 15.61
C THR A 289 -6.07 -8.53 14.76
N LEU A 290 -5.07 -7.84 14.25
CA LEU A 290 -3.96 -8.44 13.48
C LEU A 290 -3.13 -9.42 14.34
N GLU A 291 -2.80 -9.06 15.57
CA GLU A 291 -2.05 -9.92 16.50
C GLU A 291 -2.82 -11.22 16.80
N ARG A 292 -4.13 -11.12 17.01
CA ARG A 292 -4.99 -12.29 17.24
C ARG A 292 -5.04 -13.21 16.02
N MET A 293 -5.15 -12.67 14.80
CA MET A 293 -5.10 -13.43 13.55
C MET A 293 -3.74 -14.13 13.38
N SER A 294 -2.63 -13.41 13.62
CA SER A 294 -1.28 -13.96 13.56
C SER A 294 -1.09 -15.13 14.54
N ALA A 295 -1.53 -14.97 15.79
CA ALA A 295 -1.40 -16.01 16.81
C ALA A 295 -2.20 -17.28 16.49
N ARG A 296 -3.39 -17.16 15.86
CA ARG A 296 -4.18 -18.32 15.43
C ARG A 296 -3.46 -19.12 14.34
N CYS A 297 -2.85 -18.43 13.37
CA CYS A 297 -2.09 -19.09 12.29
C CYS A 297 -0.86 -19.83 12.82
N GLU A 298 -0.16 -19.28 13.82
CA GLU A 298 0.99 -19.93 14.45
C GLU A 298 0.60 -21.19 15.25
N GLY A 299 -0.56 -21.17 15.90
CA GLY A 299 -1.10 -22.33 16.62
C GLY A 299 -1.40 -23.52 15.70
N ALA A 300 -2.02 -23.25 14.55
CA ALA A 300 -2.37 -24.27 13.56
C ALA A 300 -1.13 -24.97 12.96
N HIS A 301 0.00 -24.26 12.78
CA HIS A 301 1.25 -24.84 12.27
C HIS A 301 2.00 -25.72 13.29
N ARG A 302 1.73 -25.61 14.59
CA ARG A 302 2.38 -26.45 15.61
C ARG A 302 1.66 -27.78 15.85
N GLU A 303 0.43 -27.91 15.36
CA GLU A 303 -0.39 -29.12 15.52
C GLU A 303 -0.33 -30.06 14.29
N MET A 304 0.29 -29.63 13.18
CA MET A 304 0.57 -30.44 12.00
C MET A 304 2.01 -30.98 12.01
#